data_236ac9941a2974a70f6eac7bedce906e
#
_entry.id   236ac9941a2974a70f6eac7bedce906e
#
_cell.length_a   1.000
_cell.length_b   1.000
_cell.length_c   1.000
_cell.angle_alpha   90.00
_cell.angle_beta   90.00
_cell.angle_gamma   90.00
#
_symmetry.space_group_name_H-M   'P 1'
#
loop_
_entity.id
_entity.type
_entity.pdbx_description
1 polymer ?
#
loop_
_entity_poly.entity_id
_entity_poly.type
_entity_poly.pdbx_seq_one_letter_code
_entity_poly.pdbx_strand_id
1 'polypeptide(L)'
;MAVLDVKGLTMSYADKQLYDDASFQLEKHEHMGIIGQNGAGKSTLIKILIGKVLPVSGTVTWAKNVKIGYLDQYVDIPKGMTLIKFLHTAFADLYEINDRMNKLYEEYAQKMDDELLTKAGRLQEQLDAHNFYDIETEVERVM
;
A
#
# COMPACT_ATOMS: atom_id res chain seq x y z
N MET A 1 7.89 19.47 -2.16
CA MET A 1 8.38 18.66 -1.03
C MET A 1 8.41 17.21 -1.52
N ALA A 2 9.60 16.62 -1.58
CA ALA A 2 9.80 15.30 -2.13
C ALA A 2 9.00 14.24 -1.35
N VAL A 3 8.30 13.38 -2.06
CA VAL A 3 7.61 12.21 -1.49
C VAL A 3 8.52 10.99 -1.46
N LEU A 4 9.53 10.96 -2.33
CA LEU A 4 10.58 9.96 -2.37
C LEU A 4 11.93 10.65 -2.57
N ASP A 5 12.94 10.28 -1.79
CA ASP A 5 14.31 10.71 -1.91
C ASP A 5 15.24 9.49 -1.96
N VAL A 6 15.98 9.35 -3.03
CA VAL A 6 16.95 8.27 -3.25
C VAL A 6 18.32 8.87 -3.40
N LYS A 7 19.29 8.41 -2.60
CA LYS A 7 20.67 8.93 -2.58
C LYS A 7 21.70 7.82 -2.63
N GLY A 8 22.65 7.96 -3.54
CA GLY A 8 23.83 7.11 -3.63
C GLY A 8 23.51 5.64 -3.88
N LEU A 9 22.39 5.36 -4.59
CA LEU A 9 21.91 4.01 -4.78
C LEU A 9 22.87 3.21 -5.67
N THR A 10 23.46 2.16 -5.10
CA THR A 10 24.32 1.21 -5.82
C THR A 10 23.72 -0.18 -5.71
N MET A 11 23.65 -0.90 -6.82
CA MET A 11 23.17 -2.27 -6.87
C MET A 11 23.90 -3.08 -7.92
N SER A 12 24.30 -4.28 -7.54
CA SER A 12 24.91 -5.28 -8.44
C SER A 12 24.37 -6.68 -8.12
N TYR A 13 24.30 -7.53 -9.14
CA TYR A 13 24.07 -8.96 -9.01
C TYR A 13 25.27 -9.70 -9.60
N ALA A 14 25.97 -10.49 -8.76
CA ALA A 14 27.20 -11.16 -9.12
C ALA A 14 28.17 -10.17 -9.82
N ASP A 15 28.47 -10.41 -11.08
CA ASP A 15 29.42 -9.59 -11.85
C ASP A 15 28.77 -8.44 -12.64
N LYS A 16 27.43 -8.29 -12.51
CA LYS A 16 26.68 -7.25 -13.25
C LYS A 16 26.28 -6.09 -12.35
N GLN A 17 26.90 -4.93 -12.55
CA GLN A 17 26.46 -3.68 -11.93
C GLN A 17 25.20 -3.17 -12.63
N LEU A 18 24.16 -2.86 -11.86
CA LEU A 18 22.89 -2.32 -12.35
C LEU A 18 22.85 -0.81 -12.23
N TYR A 19 23.22 -0.29 -11.06
CA TYR A 19 23.32 1.15 -10.77
C TYR A 19 24.60 1.42 -9.99
N ASP A 20 25.12 2.64 -10.15
CA ASP A 20 26.26 3.15 -9.43
C ASP A 20 25.98 4.59 -9.04
N ASP A 21 25.94 4.85 -7.74
CA ASP A 21 25.72 6.17 -7.13
C ASP A 21 24.50 6.92 -7.69
N ALA A 22 23.42 6.20 -8.01
CA ALA A 22 22.21 6.79 -8.58
C ALA A 22 21.44 7.57 -7.50
N SER A 23 21.10 8.82 -7.83
CA SER A 23 20.33 9.70 -6.92
C SER A 23 19.23 10.39 -7.70
N PHE A 24 18.02 10.42 -7.12
CA PHE A 24 16.87 11.11 -7.68
C PHE A 24 15.81 11.38 -6.61
N GLN A 25 14.89 12.28 -6.92
CA GLN A 25 13.78 12.63 -6.05
C GLN A 25 12.48 12.58 -6.86
N LEU A 26 11.37 12.32 -6.19
CA LEU A 26 10.03 12.41 -6.75
C LEU A 26 9.21 13.37 -5.90
N GLU A 27 8.69 14.40 -6.53
CA GLU A 27 7.83 15.40 -5.88
C GLU A 27 6.36 14.94 -5.86
N LYS A 28 5.57 15.59 -5.03
CA LYS A 28 4.14 15.33 -4.96
C LYS A 28 3.47 15.65 -6.31
N HIS A 29 2.62 14.74 -6.80
CA HIS A 29 1.95 14.83 -8.11
C HIS A 29 2.87 14.74 -9.33
N GLU A 30 4.12 14.34 -9.14
CA GLU A 30 5.05 14.08 -10.24
C GLU A 30 4.92 12.64 -10.73
N HIS A 31 5.20 12.42 -12.03
CA HIS A 31 5.25 11.12 -12.66
C HIS A 31 6.65 10.86 -13.19
N MET A 32 7.23 9.74 -12.83
CA MET A 32 8.56 9.35 -13.27
C MET A 32 8.48 8.07 -14.10
N GLY A 33 9.07 8.09 -15.30
CA GLY A 33 9.20 6.93 -16.16
C GLY A 33 10.57 6.27 -16.00
N ILE A 34 10.58 4.92 -15.84
CA ILE A 34 11.81 4.13 -15.81
C ILE A 34 11.93 3.40 -17.13
N ILE A 35 12.91 3.77 -17.95
CA ILE A 35 13.17 3.18 -19.28
C ILE A 35 14.52 2.49 -19.30
N GLY A 36 14.67 1.49 -20.15
CA GLY A 36 15.92 0.74 -20.33
C GLY A 36 15.67 -0.63 -20.96
N GLN A 37 16.72 -1.28 -21.41
CA GLN A 37 16.69 -2.62 -21.99
C GLN A 37 16.23 -3.70 -20.99
N ASN A 38 15.87 -4.89 -21.48
CA ASN A 38 15.58 -6.02 -20.61
C ASN A 38 16.85 -6.42 -19.85
N GLY A 39 16.69 -6.68 -18.55
CA GLY A 39 17.82 -6.96 -17.67
C GLY A 39 18.63 -5.73 -17.21
N ALA A 40 18.20 -4.50 -17.51
CA ALA A 40 18.84 -3.28 -17.00
C ALA A 40 18.55 -2.98 -15.51
N GLY A 41 17.73 -3.80 -14.85
CA GLY A 41 17.46 -3.63 -13.44
C GLY A 41 16.17 -2.87 -13.08
N LYS A 42 15.32 -2.50 -14.07
CA LYS A 42 14.09 -1.74 -13.81
C LYS A 42 13.22 -2.32 -12.68
N SER A 43 12.93 -3.61 -12.76
CA SER A 43 12.14 -4.31 -11.72
C SER A 43 12.88 -4.39 -10.38
N THR A 44 14.22 -4.48 -10.41
CA THR A 44 15.06 -4.45 -9.20
C THR A 44 14.97 -3.09 -8.53
N LEU A 45 15.01 -1.99 -9.28
CA LEU A 45 14.85 -0.65 -8.74
C LEU A 45 13.51 -0.53 -8.02
N ILE A 46 12.40 -0.91 -8.67
CA ILE A 46 11.07 -0.88 -8.03
C ILE A 46 11.07 -1.70 -6.73
N LYS A 47 11.64 -2.92 -6.75
CA LYS A 47 11.72 -3.77 -5.54
C LYS A 47 12.55 -3.15 -4.43
N ILE A 48 13.61 -2.40 -4.76
CA ILE A 48 14.39 -1.64 -3.78
C ILE A 48 13.55 -0.48 -3.21
N LEU A 49 12.86 0.27 -4.05
CA LEU A 49 12.04 1.40 -3.62
C LEU A 49 10.92 0.99 -2.65
N ILE A 50 10.33 -0.18 -2.83
CA ILE A 50 9.30 -0.73 -1.93
C ILE A 50 9.86 -1.58 -0.78
N GLY A 51 11.19 -1.66 -0.64
CA GLY A 51 11.85 -2.37 0.46
C GLY A 51 11.87 -3.89 0.34
N LYS A 52 11.48 -4.49 -0.81
CA LYS A 52 11.55 -5.94 -1.04
C LYS A 52 12.98 -6.45 -1.29
N VAL A 53 13.89 -5.58 -1.73
CA VAL A 53 15.31 -5.89 -1.98
C VAL A 53 16.15 -4.80 -1.35
N LEU A 54 17.23 -5.19 -0.65
CA LEU A 54 18.18 -4.24 -0.09
C LEU A 54 19.23 -3.88 -1.16
N PRO A 55 19.57 -2.60 -1.34
CA PRO A 55 20.67 -2.20 -2.21
C PRO A 55 22.02 -2.54 -1.56
N VAL A 56 23.10 -2.55 -2.37
CA VAL A 56 24.46 -2.70 -1.87
C VAL A 56 24.87 -1.48 -1.03
N SER A 57 24.51 -0.28 -1.51
CA SER A 57 24.67 0.97 -0.76
C SER A 57 23.63 1.99 -1.18
N GLY A 58 23.57 3.11 -0.46
CA GLY A 58 22.61 4.18 -0.68
C GLY A 58 21.40 4.10 0.24
N THR A 59 20.53 5.10 0.12
CA THR A 59 19.34 5.23 0.97
C THR A 59 18.11 5.53 0.12
N VAL A 60 16.98 4.94 0.53
CA VAL A 60 15.65 5.22 -0.01
C VAL A 60 14.80 5.76 1.14
N THR A 61 14.31 6.96 1.01
CA THR A 61 13.53 7.63 2.06
C THR A 61 12.19 8.09 1.50
N TRP A 62 11.11 7.55 2.04
CA TRP A 62 9.75 8.01 1.77
C TRP A 62 9.32 9.07 2.78
N ALA A 63 8.55 10.03 2.35
CA ALA A 63 7.96 11.01 3.25
C ALA A 63 7.03 10.32 4.28
N LYS A 64 6.89 10.92 5.45
CA LYS A 64 6.00 10.40 6.50
C LYS A 64 4.55 10.32 5.99
N ASN A 65 3.85 9.26 6.38
CA ASN A 65 2.43 9.01 6.05
C ASN A 65 2.13 8.77 4.55
N VAL A 66 3.14 8.46 3.74
CA VAL A 66 2.92 8.03 2.35
C VAL A 66 2.49 6.56 2.35
N LYS A 67 1.33 6.27 1.75
CA LYS A 67 0.90 4.90 1.44
C LYS A 67 1.47 4.52 0.08
N ILE A 68 2.24 3.43 0.03
CA ILE A 68 2.87 2.94 -1.20
C ILE A 68 2.00 1.83 -1.76
N GLY A 69 1.49 2.02 -2.98
CA GLY A 69 0.85 0.98 -3.76
C GLY A 69 1.84 0.39 -4.78
N TYR A 70 1.87 -0.92 -4.93
CA TYR A 70 2.71 -1.61 -5.90
C TYR A 70 1.88 -2.60 -6.70
N LEU A 71 1.86 -2.44 -8.02
CA LEU A 71 1.26 -3.39 -8.94
C LEU A 71 2.37 -4.28 -9.49
N ASP A 72 2.38 -5.55 -9.09
CA ASP A 72 3.34 -6.52 -9.61
C ASP A 72 2.93 -6.98 -11.01
N GLN A 73 3.88 -7.45 -11.79
CA GLN A 73 3.65 -8.04 -13.10
C GLN A 73 2.89 -9.37 -13.00
N TYR A 74 3.09 -10.08 -11.91
CA TYR A 74 2.40 -11.34 -11.58
C TYR A 74 1.77 -11.20 -10.19
N VAL A 75 0.48 -11.49 -10.13
CA VAL A 75 -0.25 -11.54 -8.85
C VAL A 75 -0.11 -12.96 -8.30
N ASP A 76 0.54 -13.10 -7.15
CA ASP A 76 0.69 -14.38 -6.47
C ASP A 76 -0.46 -14.56 -5.47
N ILE A 77 -1.48 -15.32 -5.88
CA ILE A 77 -2.61 -15.64 -5.01
C ILE A 77 -2.21 -16.80 -4.11
N PRO A 78 -2.29 -16.65 -2.77
CA PRO A 78 -1.97 -17.74 -1.85
C PRO A 78 -2.75 -19.03 -2.16
N LYS A 79 -2.07 -20.18 -2.10
CA LYS A 79 -2.70 -21.47 -2.37
C LYS A 79 -3.91 -21.69 -1.45
N GLY A 80 -5.06 -22.05 -2.06
CA GLY A 80 -6.31 -22.26 -1.34
C GLY A 80 -7.15 -21.00 -1.08
N MET A 81 -6.69 -19.84 -1.51
CA MET A 81 -7.47 -18.60 -1.48
C MET A 81 -8.25 -18.44 -2.79
N THR A 82 -9.53 -18.12 -2.72
CA THR A 82 -10.33 -17.76 -3.90
C THR A 82 -10.00 -16.33 -4.36
N LEU A 83 -10.21 -16.03 -5.64
CA LEU A 83 -10.00 -14.70 -6.20
C LEU A 83 -10.81 -13.63 -5.42
N ILE A 84 -12.06 -13.93 -5.09
CA ILE A 84 -12.92 -13.05 -4.28
C ILE A 84 -12.26 -12.73 -2.93
N LYS A 85 -11.84 -13.75 -2.19
CA LYS A 85 -11.15 -13.54 -0.90
C LYS A 85 -9.88 -12.73 -1.06
N PHE A 86 -9.13 -12.95 -2.13
CA PHE A 86 -7.92 -12.19 -2.42
C PHE A 86 -8.26 -10.70 -2.67
N LEU A 87 -9.29 -10.40 -3.47
CA LEU A 87 -9.74 -9.03 -3.71
C LEU A 87 -10.20 -8.34 -2.41
N HIS A 88 -10.91 -9.05 -1.55
CA HIS A 88 -11.31 -8.51 -0.23
C HIS A 88 -10.11 -8.15 0.66
N THR A 89 -8.94 -8.77 0.49
CA THR A 89 -7.74 -8.39 1.28
C THR A 89 -7.28 -6.96 1.03
N ALA A 90 -7.60 -6.39 -0.14
CA ALA A 90 -7.30 -4.99 -0.44
C ALA A 90 -8.07 -4.01 0.46
N PHE A 91 -9.17 -4.44 1.05
CA PHE A 91 -10.06 -3.65 1.90
C PHE A 91 -9.99 -4.08 3.38
N ALA A 92 -8.99 -4.90 3.76
CA ALA A 92 -8.88 -5.45 5.11
C ALA A 92 -8.95 -4.37 6.21
N ASP A 93 -8.27 -3.24 6.00
CA ASP A 93 -8.30 -2.11 6.94
C ASP A 93 -9.73 -1.57 7.17
N LEU A 94 -10.55 -1.53 6.12
CA LEU A 94 -11.94 -1.06 6.21
C LEU A 94 -12.84 -2.06 6.94
N TYR A 95 -12.63 -3.36 6.71
CA TYR A 95 -13.32 -4.41 7.47
C TYR A 95 -12.96 -4.36 8.95
N GLU A 96 -11.68 -4.12 9.31
CA GLU A 96 -11.27 -3.92 10.70
C GLU A 96 -11.93 -2.69 11.34
N ILE A 97 -12.05 -1.59 10.60
CA ILE A 97 -12.75 -0.38 11.08
C ILE A 97 -14.23 -0.71 11.33
N ASN A 98 -14.89 -1.43 10.41
CA ASN A 98 -16.29 -1.85 10.57
C ASN A 98 -16.49 -2.75 11.79
N ASP A 99 -15.61 -3.72 12.00
CA ASP A 99 -15.68 -4.60 13.17
C ASP A 99 -15.52 -3.82 14.49
N ARG A 100 -14.60 -2.86 14.52
CA ARG A 100 -14.43 -1.97 15.68
C ARG A 100 -15.65 -1.10 15.92
N MET A 101 -16.24 -0.55 14.88
CA MET A 101 -17.47 0.24 14.95
C MET A 101 -18.62 -0.59 15.54
N ASN A 102 -18.83 -1.81 15.03
CA ASN A 102 -19.87 -2.71 15.51
C ASN A 102 -19.70 -3.05 16.99
N LYS A 103 -18.46 -3.33 17.44
CA LYS A 103 -18.17 -3.56 18.86
C LYS A 103 -18.51 -2.34 19.73
N LEU A 104 -18.24 -1.13 19.26
CA LEU A 104 -18.59 0.08 20.01
C LEU A 104 -20.12 0.26 20.12
N TYR A 105 -20.88 -0.09 19.09
CA TYR A 105 -22.34 -0.10 19.16
C TYR A 105 -22.87 -1.17 20.11
N GLU A 106 -22.29 -2.36 20.11
CA GLU A 106 -22.65 -3.42 21.08
C GLU A 106 -22.36 -2.99 22.54
N GLU A 107 -21.20 -2.37 22.78
CA GLU A 107 -20.87 -1.83 24.11
C GLU A 107 -21.79 -0.67 24.51
N TYR A 108 -22.15 0.20 23.59
CA TYR A 108 -23.11 1.28 23.83
C TYR A 108 -24.47 0.73 24.24
N ALA A 109 -24.97 -0.33 23.57
CA ALA A 109 -26.24 -0.95 23.92
C ALA A 109 -26.27 -1.49 25.35
N GLN A 110 -25.11 -1.85 25.92
CA GLN A 110 -24.99 -2.35 27.30
C GLN A 110 -24.79 -1.24 28.34
N LYS A 111 -24.00 -0.20 28.00
CA LYS A 111 -23.53 0.80 28.96
C LYS A 111 -24.23 2.14 28.86
N MET A 112 -24.92 2.43 27.73
CA MET A 112 -25.54 3.72 27.39
C MET A 112 -24.58 4.91 27.54
N ASP A 113 -23.30 4.73 27.15
CA ASP A 113 -22.26 5.73 27.24
C ASP A 113 -22.14 6.49 25.90
N ASP A 114 -22.50 7.78 25.90
CA ASP A 114 -22.50 8.64 24.71
C ASP A 114 -21.12 8.83 24.08
N GLU A 115 -20.03 8.60 24.84
CA GLU A 115 -18.69 8.62 24.26
C GLU A 115 -18.47 7.47 23.27
N LEU A 116 -19.03 6.29 23.57
CA LEU A 116 -18.96 5.12 22.66
C LEU A 116 -19.72 5.40 21.37
N LEU A 117 -20.89 6.03 21.46
CA LEU A 117 -21.67 6.44 20.30
C LEU A 117 -20.92 7.45 19.44
N THR A 118 -20.29 8.44 20.06
CA THR A 118 -19.46 9.43 19.34
C THR A 118 -18.28 8.79 18.62
N LYS A 119 -17.60 7.83 19.27
CA LYS A 119 -16.49 7.09 18.66
C LYS A 119 -16.95 6.23 17.49
N ALA A 120 -18.07 5.52 17.62
CA ALA A 120 -18.66 4.73 16.57
C ALA A 120 -19.05 5.61 15.37
N GLY A 121 -19.66 6.77 15.58
CA GLY A 121 -20.02 7.72 14.54
C GLY A 121 -18.81 8.20 13.71
N ARG A 122 -17.67 8.45 14.35
CA ARG A 122 -16.43 8.80 13.62
C ARG A 122 -15.91 7.68 12.74
N LEU A 123 -16.02 6.43 13.18
CA LEU A 123 -15.65 5.27 12.37
C LEU A 123 -16.61 5.09 11.20
N GLN A 124 -17.91 5.35 11.42
CA GLN A 124 -18.93 5.36 10.37
C GLN A 124 -18.59 6.38 9.28
N GLU A 125 -18.27 7.62 9.66
CA GLU A 125 -17.85 8.67 8.70
C GLU A 125 -16.61 8.24 7.88
N GLN A 126 -15.66 7.54 8.49
CA GLN A 126 -14.50 7.00 7.78
C GLN A 126 -14.89 5.92 6.76
N LEU A 127 -15.81 5.01 7.11
CA LEU A 127 -16.31 3.98 6.22
C LEU A 127 -17.08 4.58 5.05
N ASP A 128 -17.93 5.58 5.30
CA ASP A 128 -18.69 6.30 4.27
C ASP A 128 -17.77 7.05 3.30
N ALA A 129 -16.72 7.72 3.82
CA ALA A 129 -15.73 8.42 3.01
C ALA A 129 -14.92 7.50 2.07
N HIS A 130 -14.86 6.21 2.37
CA HIS A 130 -14.18 5.20 1.56
C HIS A 130 -15.15 4.28 0.80
N ASN A 131 -16.43 4.61 0.74
CA ASN A 131 -17.48 3.84 0.06
C ASN A 131 -17.48 2.35 0.50
N PHE A 132 -17.32 2.10 1.80
CA PHE A 132 -17.20 0.73 2.34
C PHE A 132 -18.36 -0.17 1.91
N TYR A 133 -19.58 0.36 1.88
CA TYR A 133 -20.78 -0.43 1.57
C TYR A 133 -20.91 -0.79 0.09
N ASP A 134 -20.10 -0.19 -0.78
CA ASP A 134 -20.06 -0.49 -2.22
C ASP A 134 -18.97 -1.49 -2.59
N ILE A 135 -18.15 -1.95 -1.61
CA ILE A 135 -17.00 -2.86 -1.84
C ILE A 135 -17.44 -4.13 -2.57
N GLU A 136 -18.55 -4.76 -2.16
CA GLU A 136 -19.03 -5.99 -2.79
C GLU A 136 -19.35 -5.73 -4.28
N THR A 137 -20.03 -4.62 -4.59
CA THR A 137 -20.33 -4.22 -5.97
C THR A 137 -19.05 -3.95 -6.77
N GLU A 138 -18.06 -3.31 -6.16
CA GLU A 138 -16.76 -3.06 -6.81
C GLU A 138 -16.00 -4.37 -7.09
N VAL A 139 -16.00 -5.30 -6.15
CA VAL A 139 -15.39 -6.63 -6.32
C VAL A 139 -16.07 -7.42 -7.43
N GLU A 140 -17.41 -7.43 -7.47
CA GLU A 140 -18.18 -8.09 -8.53
C GLU A 140 -17.94 -7.48 -9.90
N ARG A 141 -17.74 -6.16 -9.98
CA ARG A 141 -17.48 -5.46 -11.25
C ARG A 141 -16.12 -5.82 -11.86
N VAL A 142 -15.15 -6.21 -11.04
CA VAL A 142 -13.78 -6.56 -11.48
C VAL A 142 -13.67 -8.02 -11.90
N MET A 143 -14.62 -8.87 -11.50
CA MET A 143 -14.68 -10.29 -11.86
C MET A 143 -15.37 -10.54 -13.21
#